data_427bce386de00ea65ea1198875a967f8
#
_entry.id   427bce386de00ea65ea1198875a967f8
#
_cell.length_a   1.000
_cell.length_b   1.000
_cell.length_c   1.000
_cell.angle_alpha   90.00
_cell.angle_beta   90.00
_cell.angle_gamma   90.00
#
_symmetry.space_group_name_H-M   'P 1'
#
loop_
_entity.id
_entity.type
_entity.pdbx_description
1 polymer ?
#
loop_
_entity_poly.entity_id
_entity_poly.type
_entity_poly.pdbx_seq_one_letter_code
_entity_poly.pdbx_strand_id
1 'polypeptide(L)'
;MNLANMMETLIKAIVIPINRAGWPFIGGFALVALILWTISGILGALGLVATLWCAWFFRDPDRMTPVRAGLIVSPADGLVSAVSQASPPAELGLADRPLTRISIFLSIFDVHINRIPIDGVVSAIRYRAGTFVNASLDKASDDNERNAVRIDSSEGPTVVVVQIAGLIARRIKSWIGEGDHVLTGARFGLIRFGSRVDVYLPEGVASLVSAGQYCIGGETVIADLRAQEPARSAERR
;
A
#
# COMPACT_ATOMS: atom_id res chain seq x y z
N MET A 1 -27.11 0.90 -21.59
CA MET A 1 -25.95 1.74 -21.22
C MET A 1 -25.80 2.76 -22.33
N ASN A 2 -25.92 4.06 -22.02
CA ASN A 2 -25.85 5.15 -23.02
C ASN A 2 -24.39 5.28 -23.50
N LEU A 3 -24.17 5.62 -24.81
CA LEU A 3 -22.85 5.78 -25.41
C LEU A 3 -21.95 6.76 -24.62
N ALA A 4 -22.55 7.82 -24.05
CA ALA A 4 -21.85 8.76 -23.19
C ALA A 4 -21.26 8.10 -21.92
N ASN A 5 -22.04 7.25 -21.24
CA ASN A 5 -21.59 6.51 -20.05
C ASN A 5 -20.50 5.48 -20.39
N MET A 6 -20.60 4.88 -21.59
CA MET A 6 -19.56 3.95 -22.07
C MET A 6 -18.25 4.69 -22.38
N MET A 7 -18.32 5.84 -23.06
CA MET A 7 -17.15 6.68 -23.32
C MET A 7 -16.51 7.19 -22.04
N GLU A 8 -17.31 7.65 -21.08
CA GLU A 8 -16.80 8.10 -19.76
C GLU A 8 -16.09 6.98 -19.01
N THR A 9 -16.64 5.77 -19.04
CA THR A 9 -16.03 4.58 -18.44
C THR A 9 -14.72 4.22 -19.13
N LEU A 10 -14.66 4.27 -20.46
CA LEU A 10 -13.45 4.04 -21.25
C LEU A 10 -12.38 5.11 -20.97
N ILE A 11 -12.76 6.38 -20.92
CA ILE A 11 -11.84 7.48 -20.61
C ILE A 11 -11.27 7.31 -19.21
N LYS A 12 -12.10 6.99 -18.20
CA LYS A 12 -11.66 6.72 -16.82
C LYS A 12 -10.75 5.49 -16.71
N ALA A 13 -10.92 4.49 -17.57
CA ALA A 13 -10.06 3.31 -17.63
C ALA A 13 -8.68 3.62 -18.27
N ILE A 14 -8.61 4.60 -19.17
CA ILE A 14 -7.39 4.97 -19.89
C ILE A 14 -6.63 6.08 -19.15
N VAL A 15 -7.36 7.08 -18.61
CA VAL A 15 -6.76 8.22 -17.88
C VAL A 15 -6.69 7.90 -16.40
N ILE A 16 -5.58 7.31 -16.00
CA ILE A 16 -5.32 7.05 -14.58
C ILE A 16 -4.98 8.38 -13.88
N PRO A 17 -5.73 8.79 -12.85
CA PRO A 17 -5.45 10.03 -12.11
C PRO A 17 -4.05 9.99 -11.48
N ILE A 18 -3.42 11.15 -11.39
CA ILE A 18 -2.14 11.33 -10.69
C ILE A 18 -2.41 11.94 -9.33
N ASN A 19 -1.89 11.32 -8.28
CA ASN A 19 -2.02 11.83 -6.92
C ASN A 19 -1.34 13.20 -6.77
N ARG A 20 -1.98 14.12 -6.07
CA ARG A 20 -1.49 15.49 -5.87
C ARG A 20 -0.09 15.55 -5.24
N ALA A 21 0.28 14.54 -4.44
CA ALA A 21 1.60 14.45 -3.83
C ALA A 21 2.74 14.27 -4.87
N GLY A 22 2.42 13.86 -6.11
CA GLY A 22 3.37 13.71 -7.21
C GLY A 22 3.70 14.98 -7.96
N TRP A 23 2.80 15.97 -7.97
CA TRP A 23 2.95 17.16 -8.82
C TRP A 23 4.29 17.92 -8.65
N PRO A 24 4.80 18.16 -7.42
CA PRO A 24 6.08 18.83 -7.24
C PRO A 24 7.26 18.06 -7.83
N PHE A 25 7.20 16.71 -7.76
CA PHE A 25 8.26 15.84 -8.31
C PHE A 25 8.19 15.82 -9.83
N ILE A 26 6.99 15.65 -10.41
CA ILE A 26 6.79 15.66 -11.86
C ILE A 26 7.25 17.01 -12.44
N GLY A 27 6.88 18.12 -11.79
CA GLY A 27 7.34 19.46 -12.19
C GLY A 27 8.86 19.62 -12.10
N GLY A 28 9.50 19.10 -11.05
CA GLY A 28 10.95 19.09 -10.90
C GLY A 28 11.65 18.29 -11.99
N PHE A 29 11.18 17.05 -12.25
CA PHE A 29 11.71 16.22 -13.34
C PHE A 29 11.53 16.87 -14.71
N ALA A 30 10.35 17.46 -14.98
CA ALA A 30 10.07 18.16 -16.22
C ALA A 30 11.01 19.38 -16.43
N LEU A 31 11.24 20.16 -15.37
CA LEU A 31 12.18 21.30 -15.42
C LEU A 31 13.60 20.82 -15.73
N VAL A 32 14.07 19.78 -15.05
CA VAL A 32 15.39 19.17 -15.33
C VAL A 32 15.46 18.65 -16.76
N ALA A 33 14.42 17.98 -17.25
CA ALA A 33 14.36 17.50 -18.63
C ALA A 33 14.48 18.64 -19.65
N LEU A 34 13.80 19.78 -19.42
CA LEU A 34 13.90 20.96 -20.28
C LEU A 34 15.32 21.54 -20.28
N ILE A 35 15.98 21.64 -19.11
CA ILE A 35 17.37 22.11 -19.01
C ILE A 35 18.29 21.15 -19.77
N LEU A 36 18.14 19.85 -19.57
CA LEU A 36 18.95 18.84 -20.26
C LEU A 36 18.74 18.89 -21.78
N TRP A 37 17.55 19.27 -22.25
CA TRP A 37 17.25 19.41 -23.68
C TRP A 37 18.07 20.53 -24.33
N THR A 38 18.39 21.61 -23.62
CA THR A 38 19.26 22.69 -24.12
C THR A 38 20.71 22.25 -24.30
N ILE A 39 21.12 21.18 -23.62
CA ILE A 39 22.48 20.63 -23.68
C ILE A 39 22.57 19.58 -24.79
N SER A 40 21.61 18.66 -24.82
CA SER A 40 21.56 17.55 -25.78
C SER A 40 20.13 17.00 -25.90
N GLY A 41 19.65 16.80 -27.14
CA GLY A 41 18.37 16.16 -27.39
C GLY A 41 18.24 14.77 -26.77
N ILE A 42 19.33 14.00 -26.70
CA ILE A 42 19.35 12.67 -26.06
C ILE A 42 19.14 12.80 -24.55
N LEU A 43 19.83 13.73 -23.89
CA LEU A 43 19.68 13.97 -22.46
C LEU A 43 18.28 14.48 -22.12
N GLY A 44 17.72 15.36 -22.97
CA GLY A 44 16.35 15.82 -22.85
C GLY A 44 15.34 14.68 -22.98
N ALA A 45 15.52 13.78 -23.96
CA ALA A 45 14.66 12.62 -24.14
C ALA A 45 14.71 11.67 -22.93
N LEU A 46 15.88 11.41 -22.38
CA LEU A 46 16.04 10.63 -21.12
C LEU A 46 15.33 11.30 -19.93
N GLY A 47 15.45 12.63 -19.82
CA GLY A 47 14.73 13.42 -18.83
C GLY A 47 13.22 13.33 -18.98
N LEU A 48 12.70 13.33 -20.22
CA LEU A 48 11.28 13.13 -20.50
C LEU A 48 10.81 11.74 -20.07
N VAL A 49 11.57 10.70 -20.39
CA VAL A 49 11.26 9.32 -19.95
C VAL A 49 11.20 9.24 -18.42
N ALA A 50 12.15 9.85 -17.71
CA ALA A 50 12.15 9.91 -16.26
C ALA A 50 10.94 10.69 -15.70
N THR A 51 10.53 11.78 -16.37
CA THR A 51 9.32 12.55 -16.01
C THR A 51 8.06 11.71 -16.18
N LEU A 52 7.91 11.00 -17.27
CA LEU A 52 6.77 10.10 -17.52
C LEU A 52 6.74 8.94 -16.52
N TRP A 53 7.90 8.36 -16.20
CA TRP A 53 7.99 7.36 -15.15
C TRP A 53 7.59 7.92 -13.77
N CYS A 54 8.01 9.13 -13.44
CA CYS A 54 7.61 9.79 -12.20
C CYS A 54 6.07 10.00 -12.15
N ALA A 55 5.47 10.42 -13.25
CA ALA A 55 4.01 10.54 -13.35
C ALA A 55 3.32 9.16 -13.18
N TRP A 56 3.85 8.11 -13.80
CA TRP A 56 3.39 6.73 -13.65
C TRP A 56 3.51 6.22 -12.21
N PHE A 57 4.60 6.54 -11.53
CA PHE A 57 4.81 6.18 -10.12
C PHE A 57 3.72 6.77 -9.21
N PHE A 58 3.32 8.02 -9.43
CA PHE A 58 2.29 8.69 -8.63
C PHE A 58 0.86 8.46 -9.14
N ARG A 59 0.63 7.46 -10.00
CA ARG A 59 -0.72 7.10 -10.44
C ARG A 59 -1.58 6.65 -9.27
N ASP A 60 -2.84 7.02 -9.30
CA ASP A 60 -3.82 6.74 -8.25
C ASP A 60 -5.13 6.22 -8.87
N PRO A 61 -5.13 4.98 -9.40
CA PRO A 61 -6.31 4.42 -10.05
C PRO A 61 -7.46 4.22 -9.06
N ASP A 62 -8.68 4.36 -9.55
CA ASP A 62 -9.84 3.90 -8.81
C ASP A 62 -9.81 2.37 -8.69
N ARG A 63 -10.43 1.84 -7.61
CA ARG A 63 -10.44 0.41 -7.31
C ARG A 63 -11.86 -0.10 -7.08
N MET A 64 -12.11 -1.30 -7.53
CA MET A 64 -13.37 -2.02 -7.29
C MET A 64 -13.24 -2.86 -6.02
N THR A 65 -13.55 -2.25 -4.89
CA THR A 65 -13.42 -2.89 -3.58
C THR A 65 -14.60 -3.82 -3.29
N PRO A 66 -14.37 -5.07 -2.87
CA PRO A 66 -15.44 -5.96 -2.45
C PRO A 66 -16.15 -5.42 -1.20
N VAL A 67 -17.49 -5.36 -1.23
CA VAL A 67 -18.32 -4.76 -0.17
C VAL A 67 -19.01 -5.80 0.72
N ARG A 68 -18.32 -6.84 1.15
CA ARG A 68 -18.85 -7.83 2.10
C ARG A 68 -18.20 -7.63 3.47
N ALA A 69 -19.02 -7.55 4.52
CA ALA A 69 -18.54 -7.41 5.89
C ALA A 69 -17.63 -8.60 6.29
N GLY A 70 -16.57 -8.29 7.02
CA GLY A 70 -15.57 -9.25 7.47
C GLY A 70 -14.45 -9.54 6.49
N LEU A 71 -14.50 -9.00 5.25
CA LEU A 71 -13.37 -9.12 4.32
C LEU A 71 -12.24 -8.18 4.72
N ILE A 72 -11.03 -8.70 4.67
CA ILE A 72 -9.79 -7.91 4.79
C ILE A 72 -9.16 -7.89 3.40
N VAL A 73 -9.04 -6.69 2.83
CA VAL A 73 -8.41 -6.50 1.51
C VAL A 73 -6.96 -6.08 1.64
N SER A 74 -6.18 -6.29 0.59
CA SER A 74 -4.80 -5.83 0.52
C SER A 74 -4.72 -4.30 0.67
N PRO A 75 -3.90 -3.77 1.56
CA PRO A 75 -3.68 -2.32 1.68
C PRO A 75 -2.76 -1.75 0.61
N ALA A 76 -2.14 -2.57 -0.22
CA ALA A 76 -1.16 -2.14 -1.21
C ALA A 76 -1.15 -3.03 -2.45
N ASP A 77 -0.71 -2.47 -3.58
CA ASP A 77 -0.28 -3.24 -4.74
C ASP A 77 1.11 -3.82 -4.45
N GLY A 78 1.33 -5.07 -4.82
CA GLY A 78 2.66 -5.66 -4.69
C GLY A 78 2.69 -7.16 -4.50
N LEU A 79 3.89 -7.66 -4.36
CA LEU A 79 4.17 -9.08 -4.16
C LEU A 79 4.06 -9.44 -2.66
N VAL A 80 3.28 -10.45 -2.33
CA VAL A 80 3.33 -11.06 -0.98
C VAL A 80 4.71 -11.68 -0.81
N SER A 81 5.57 -11.02 -0.06
CA SER A 81 6.94 -11.46 0.18
C SER A 81 7.04 -12.52 1.28
N ALA A 82 6.15 -12.46 2.27
CA ALA A 82 6.08 -13.43 3.35
C ALA A 82 4.68 -13.49 3.97
N VAL A 83 4.32 -14.67 4.48
CA VAL A 83 3.24 -14.90 5.44
C VAL A 83 3.88 -15.61 6.63
N SER A 84 3.87 -14.98 7.81
CA SER A 84 4.60 -15.46 8.98
C SER A 84 3.87 -15.11 10.28
N GLN A 85 4.28 -15.72 11.39
CA GLN A 85 3.86 -15.32 12.72
C GLN A 85 4.82 -14.26 13.27
N ALA A 86 4.29 -13.12 13.72
CA ALA A 86 5.07 -12.05 14.31
C ALA A 86 4.23 -11.23 15.30
N SER A 87 4.87 -10.70 16.34
CA SER A 87 4.21 -9.76 17.25
C SER A 87 3.96 -8.42 16.56
N PRO A 88 2.78 -7.82 16.74
CA PRO A 88 2.52 -6.47 16.24
C PRO A 88 3.41 -5.46 16.97
N PRO A 89 3.62 -4.25 16.40
CA PRO A 89 4.40 -3.21 17.06
C PRO A 89 3.92 -2.91 18.48
N ALA A 90 4.81 -3.04 19.46
CA ALA A 90 4.47 -2.89 20.89
C ALA A 90 3.89 -1.50 21.23
N GLU A 91 4.27 -0.47 20.47
CA GLU A 91 3.78 0.90 20.62
C GLU A 91 2.29 1.08 20.35
N LEU A 92 1.61 0.08 19.77
CA LEU A 92 0.16 0.08 19.55
C LEU A 92 -0.63 -0.40 20.78
N GLY A 93 0.05 -0.83 21.87
CA GLY A 93 -0.59 -1.26 23.09
C GLY A 93 -1.37 -2.58 22.96
N LEU A 94 -1.05 -3.41 21.98
CA LEU A 94 -1.60 -4.75 21.84
C LEU A 94 -0.79 -5.75 22.67
N ALA A 95 -1.44 -6.88 23.03
CA ALA A 95 -0.75 -7.96 23.71
C ALA A 95 0.43 -8.47 22.86
N ASP A 96 1.57 -8.70 23.50
CA ASP A 96 2.75 -9.29 22.85
C ASP A 96 2.52 -10.79 22.62
N ARG A 97 1.84 -11.07 21.53
CA ARG A 97 1.57 -12.42 21.04
C ARG A 97 1.71 -12.48 19.53
N PRO A 98 2.22 -13.58 18.99
CA PRO A 98 2.35 -13.74 17.55
C PRO A 98 0.98 -13.73 16.88
N LEU A 99 0.83 -12.89 15.84
CA LEU A 99 -0.31 -12.86 14.92
C LEU A 99 0.17 -13.22 13.53
N THR A 100 -0.74 -13.68 12.69
CA THR A 100 -0.43 -13.88 11.25
C THR A 100 -0.11 -12.53 10.62
N ARG A 101 1.12 -12.37 10.16
CA ARG A 101 1.59 -11.20 9.42
C ARG A 101 1.70 -11.52 7.93
N ILE A 102 1.04 -10.71 7.10
CA ILE A 102 1.17 -10.73 5.64
C ILE A 102 2.01 -9.53 5.26
N SER A 103 3.17 -9.78 4.64
CA SER A 103 4.10 -8.74 4.18
C SER A 103 3.98 -8.56 2.66
N ILE A 104 3.65 -7.35 2.21
CA ILE A 104 3.45 -7.01 0.80
C ILE A 104 4.55 -6.03 0.39
N PHE A 105 5.39 -6.43 -0.55
CA PHE A 105 6.48 -5.61 -1.09
C PHE A 105 6.02 -4.86 -2.34
N LEU A 106 6.15 -3.54 -2.31
CA LEU A 106 5.84 -2.65 -3.42
C LEU A 106 7.13 -2.35 -4.20
N SER A 107 7.19 -2.78 -5.45
CA SER A 107 8.26 -2.40 -6.36
C SER A 107 8.07 -0.96 -6.85
N ILE A 108 9.11 -0.34 -7.39
CA ILE A 108 9.01 1.04 -7.93
C ILE A 108 8.08 1.18 -9.15
N PHE A 109 7.54 0.06 -9.66
CA PHE A 109 6.56 0.03 -10.75
C PHE A 109 5.13 -0.15 -10.27
N ASP A 110 4.92 -0.44 -8.98
CA ASP A 110 3.61 -0.64 -8.39
C ASP A 110 2.91 0.67 -8.06
N VAL A 111 1.62 0.62 -7.75
CA VAL A 111 0.88 1.76 -7.19
C VAL A 111 1.26 1.91 -5.72
N HIS A 112 1.72 3.10 -5.34
CA HIS A 112 2.21 3.36 -3.99
C HIS A 112 1.18 3.99 -3.05
N ILE A 113 -0.06 4.16 -3.53
CA ILE A 113 -1.19 4.59 -2.68
C ILE A 113 -1.62 3.41 -1.82
N ASN A 114 -1.64 3.63 -0.51
CA ASN A 114 -2.11 2.61 0.42
C ASN A 114 -3.58 2.81 0.76
N ARG A 115 -4.26 1.68 0.97
CA ARG A 115 -5.71 1.63 1.16
C ARG A 115 -6.07 0.92 2.46
N ILE A 116 -7.19 1.35 3.06
CA ILE A 116 -7.74 0.75 4.28
C ILE A 116 -8.14 -0.70 4.00
N PRO A 117 -7.68 -1.67 4.82
CA PRO A 117 -7.96 -3.08 4.59
C PRO A 117 -9.34 -3.52 5.07
N ILE A 118 -9.94 -2.83 6.04
CA ILE A 118 -11.22 -3.21 6.66
C ILE A 118 -11.94 -1.98 7.22
N ASP A 119 -13.27 -1.99 7.20
CA ASP A 119 -14.10 -0.95 7.83
C ASP A 119 -13.87 -0.89 9.34
N GLY A 120 -13.81 0.32 9.90
CA GLY A 120 -13.64 0.47 11.34
C GLY A 120 -13.28 1.88 11.77
N VAL A 121 -12.70 1.97 12.96
CA VAL A 121 -12.21 3.22 13.57
C VAL A 121 -10.69 3.11 13.76
N VAL A 122 -9.96 4.13 13.39
CA VAL A 122 -8.52 4.25 13.67
C VAL A 122 -8.33 4.51 15.15
N SER A 123 -7.94 3.50 15.90
CA SER A 123 -7.81 3.60 17.37
C SER A 123 -6.42 4.02 17.82
N ALA A 124 -5.40 3.82 17.01
CA ALA A 124 -4.05 4.33 17.28
C ALA A 124 -3.23 4.49 16.00
N ILE A 125 -2.38 5.51 15.97
CA ILE A 125 -1.34 5.72 14.95
C ILE A 125 -0.02 5.94 15.66
N ARG A 126 1.01 5.18 15.29
CA ARG A 126 2.36 5.32 15.85
C ARG A 126 3.38 5.45 14.74
N TYR A 127 3.87 6.66 14.58
CA TYR A 127 4.94 6.96 13.65
C TYR A 127 6.29 6.85 14.34
N ARG A 128 7.23 6.17 13.71
CA ARG A 128 8.62 6.06 14.16
C ARG A 128 9.55 6.46 13.00
N ALA A 129 10.35 7.48 13.21
CA ALA A 129 11.48 7.79 12.34
C ALA A 129 12.53 6.67 12.46
N GLY A 130 13.14 6.28 11.36
CA GLY A 130 14.11 5.19 11.35
C GLY A 130 15.27 5.42 10.39
N THR A 131 16.17 4.44 10.36
CA THR A 131 17.22 4.31 9.36
C THR A 131 16.64 3.70 8.09
N PHE A 132 17.26 3.96 6.93
CA PHE A 132 16.74 3.52 5.65
C PHE A 132 17.50 2.27 5.17
N VAL A 133 17.06 1.07 5.59
CA VAL A 133 17.57 -0.22 5.12
C VAL A 133 16.62 -0.80 4.06
N ASN A 134 17.07 -1.79 3.32
CA ASN A 134 16.24 -2.43 2.28
C ASN A 134 14.98 -3.05 2.91
N ALA A 135 13.79 -2.59 2.50
CA ALA A 135 12.49 -3.00 3.03
C ALA A 135 12.16 -4.50 2.84
N SER A 136 12.85 -5.20 1.93
CA SER A 136 12.68 -6.64 1.74
C SER A 136 13.25 -7.49 2.88
N LEU A 137 14.09 -6.93 3.75
CA LEU A 137 14.67 -7.63 4.89
C LEU A 137 13.72 -7.59 6.10
N ASP A 138 13.64 -8.69 6.87
CA ASP A 138 12.80 -8.76 8.08
C ASP A 138 13.19 -7.71 9.12
N LYS A 139 14.49 -7.43 9.28
CA LYS A 139 15.02 -6.37 10.16
C LYS A 139 14.58 -4.96 9.77
N ALA A 140 14.13 -4.74 8.52
CA ALA A 140 13.63 -3.43 8.09
C ALA A 140 12.38 -2.99 8.85
N SER A 141 11.60 -3.91 9.42
CA SER A 141 10.44 -3.59 10.27
C SER A 141 10.84 -2.83 11.54
N ASP A 142 12.04 -3.07 12.07
CA ASP A 142 12.47 -2.50 13.34
C ASP A 142 13.32 -1.25 13.16
N ASP A 143 14.08 -1.16 12.10
CA ASP A 143 15.08 -0.11 11.90
C ASP A 143 14.60 1.03 10.98
N ASN A 144 13.67 0.76 10.04
CA ASN A 144 13.21 1.74 9.06
C ASN A 144 12.14 2.68 9.59
N GLU A 145 11.99 3.83 8.89
CA GLU A 145 10.84 4.71 9.08
C GLU A 145 9.55 3.89 8.90
N ARG A 146 8.70 3.91 9.91
CA ARG A 146 7.43 3.17 9.89
C ARG A 146 6.27 3.98 10.43
N ASN A 147 5.08 3.67 9.95
CA ASN A 147 3.83 4.20 10.46
C ASN A 147 2.88 3.03 10.74
N ALA A 148 2.68 2.71 12.00
CA ALA A 148 1.79 1.65 12.44
C ALA A 148 0.40 2.21 12.74
N VAL A 149 -0.62 1.61 12.14
CA VAL A 149 -2.02 2.00 12.26
C VAL A 149 -2.81 0.84 12.83
N ARG A 150 -3.49 1.06 13.93
CA ARG A 150 -4.45 0.13 14.52
C ARG A 150 -5.86 0.52 14.09
N ILE A 151 -6.59 -0.43 13.53
CA ILE A 151 -7.98 -0.27 13.12
C ILE A 151 -8.83 -1.25 13.93
N ASP A 152 -9.69 -0.73 14.79
CA ASP A 152 -10.69 -1.53 15.48
C ASP A 152 -11.88 -1.68 14.53
N SER A 153 -12.03 -2.90 14.00
CA SER A 153 -13.02 -3.20 12.96
C SER A 153 -14.44 -3.04 13.48
N SER A 154 -15.35 -2.63 12.63
CA SER A 154 -16.80 -2.65 12.90
C SER A 154 -17.35 -4.07 13.19
N GLU A 155 -16.63 -5.11 12.78
CA GLU A 155 -16.93 -6.52 13.09
C GLU A 155 -16.37 -6.99 14.45
N GLY A 156 -15.67 -6.13 15.19
CA GLY A 156 -15.11 -6.35 16.52
C GLY A 156 -13.60 -6.63 16.57
N PRO A 157 -13.00 -7.50 15.74
CA PRO A 157 -11.57 -7.78 15.81
C PRO A 157 -10.71 -6.60 15.32
N THR A 158 -9.52 -6.46 15.92
CA THR A 158 -8.52 -5.44 15.53
C THR A 158 -7.65 -5.93 14.38
N VAL A 159 -7.42 -5.07 13.39
CA VAL A 159 -6.43 -5.25 12.31
C VAL A 159 -5.35 -4.19 12.44
N VAL A 160 -4.09 -4.58 12.25
CA VAL A 160 -2.96 -3.63 12.25
C VAL A 160 -2.35 -3.56 10.85
N VAL A 161 -2.08 -2.34 10.39
CA VAL A 161 -1.36 -2.08 9.15
C VAL A 161 -0.11 -1.28 9.46
N VAL A 162 1.04 -1.74 8.97
CA VAL A 162 2.32 -1.06 9.17
C VAL A 162 2.91 -0.70 7.81
N GLN A 163 2.99 0.60 7.55
CA GLN A 163 3.72 1.14 6.41
C GLN A 163 5.21 1.19 6.78
N ILE A 164 6.09 0.64 5.94
CA ILE A 164 7.53 0.57 6.18
C ILE A 164 8.23 1.13 4.95
N ALA A 165 8.99 2.21 5.15
CA ALA A 165 9.77 2.83 4.09
C ALA A 165 11.01 2.01 3.75
N GLY A 166 11.37 1.93 2.47
CA GLY A 166 12.60 1.26 2.01
C GLY A 166 13.79 2.19 1.92
N LEU A 167 14.89 1.68 1.36
CA LEU A 167 16.19 2.35 1.23
C LEU A 167 16.12 3.72 0.51
N ILE A 168 15.29 3.82 -0.51
CA ILE A 168 15.12 5.04 -1.33
C ILE A 168 13.92 5.85 -0.82
N ALA A 169 12.95 5.20 -0.19
CA ALA A 169 11.78 5.81 0.40
C ALA A 169 12.19 6.66 1.61
N ARG A 170 12.02 7.95 1.52
CA ARG A 170 12.37 8.85 2.62
C ARG A 170 11.15 9.50 3.26
N ARG A 171 9.92 9.07 2.94
CA ARG A 171 8.74 9.60 3.61
C ARG A 171 7.49 8.76 3.40
N ILE A 172 6.89 8.41 4.52
CA ILE A 172 5.52 7.91 4.63
C ILE A 172 4.61 9.15 4.77
N LYS A 173 3.54 9.19 3.98
CA LYS A 173 2.49 10.18 4.10
C LYS A 173 1.19 9.49 4.51
N SER A 174 0.66 9.85 5.67
CA SER A 174 -0.65 9.43 6.13
C SER A 174 -1.66 10.56 5.97
N TRP A 175 -2.91 10.23 5.65
CA TRP A 175 -4.02 11.18 5.48
C TRP A 175 -5.13 10.95 6.51
N ILE A 176 -4.94 10.01 7.43
CA ILE A 176 -5.89 9.65 8.49
C ILE A 176 -5.33 10.02 9.85
N GLY A 177 -6.24 10.22 10.81
CA GLY A 177 -5.96 10.50 12.21
C GLY A 177 -6.60 9.48 13.15
N GLU A 178 -6.18 9.48 14.41
CA GLU A 178 -6.85 8.72 15.46
C GLU A 178 -8.28 9.23 15.65
N GLY A 179 -9.24 8.30 15.77
CA GLY A 179 -10.67 8.57 15.84
C GLY A 179 -11.39 8.61 14.50
N ASP A 180 -10.67 8.60 13.37
CA ASP A 180 -11.31 8.60 12.06
C ASP A 180 -12.06 7.28 11.80
N HIS A 181 -13.30 7.42 11.29
CA HIS A 181 -14.05 6.31 10.71
C HIS A 181 -13.54 6.06 9.29
N VAL A 182 -13.14 4.83 9.02
CA VAL A 182 -12.52 4.45 7.74
C VAL A 182 -13.29 3.32 7.07
N LEU A 183 -13.33 3.38 5.74
CA LEU A 183 -13.99 2.37 4.90
C LEU A 183 -12.97 1.54 4.14
N THR A 184 -13.24 0.27 3.97
CA THR A 184 -12.43 -0.68 3.18
C THR A 184 -12.16 -0.13 1.78
N GLY A 185 -10.91 -0.21 1.33
CA GLY A 185 -10.49 0.29 0.03
C GLY A 185 -10.26 1.80 -0.04
N ALA A 186 -10.66 2.59 0.98
CA ALA A 186 -10.38 4.03 1.02
C ALA A 186 -8.87 4.30 1.07
N ARG A 187 -8.44 5.38 0.41
CA ARG A 187 -7.03 5.81 0.41
C ARG A 187 -6.66 6.35 1.79
N PHE A 188 -5.57 5.85 2.39
CA PHE A 188 -5.14 6.36 3.69
C PHE A 188 -3.71 6.89 3.72
N GLY A 189 -2.91 6.61 2.71
CA GLY A 189 -1.54 7.06 2.71
C GLY A 189 -0.79 6.73 1.43
N LEU A 190 0.49 7.08 1.44
CA LEU A 190 1.44 6.86 0.35
C LEU A 190 2.84 6.63 0.94
N ILE A 191 3.56 5.64 0.43
CA ILE A 191 4.98 5.44 0.72
C ILE A 191 5.76 5.70 -0.57
N ARG A 192 6.85 6.51 -0.51
CA ARG A 192 7.62 6.86 -1.71
C ARG A 192 8.77 5.87 -1.94
N PHE A 193 8.92 5.37 -3.18
CA PHE A 193 10.08 4.65 -3.72
C PHE A 193 10.51 3.37 -2.99
N GLY A 194 9.87 2.25 -3.32
CA GLY A 194 10.22 0.92 -2.82
C GLY A 194 9.94 0.76 -1.33
N SER A 195 8.94 -0.04 -0.99
CA SER A 195 8.39 -0.08 0.35
C SER A 195 7.77 -1.43 0.65
N ARG A 196 7.39 -1.63 1.90
CA ARG A 196 6.63 -2.79 2.35
C ARG A 196 5.45 -2.33 3.19
N VAL A 197 4.34 -3.05 3.07
CA VAL A 197 3.21 -2.91 3.98
C VAL A 197 2.96 -4.25 4.63
N ASP A 198 2.96 -4.27 5.96
CA ASP A 198 2.64 -5.45 6.77
C ASP A 198 1.20 -5.33 7.28
N VAL A 199 0.45 -6.43 7.19
CA VAL A 199 -0.89 -6.55 7.77
C VAL A 199 -0.84 -7.64 8.82
N TYR A 200 -1.22 -7.30 10.05
CA TYR A 200 -1.40 -8.27 11.12
C TYR A 200 -2.87 -8.62 11.24
N LEU A 201 -3.18 -9.88 11.00
CA LEU A 201 -4.53 -10.41 11.09
C LEU A 201 -4.91 -10.65 12.56
N PRO A 202 -6.20 -10.57 12.89
CA PRO A 202 -6.67 -10.99 14.21
C PRO A 202 -6.33 -12.45 14.51
N GLU A 203 -6.29 -12.79 15.80
CA GLU A 203 -6.04 -14.17 16.23
C GLU A 203 -7.03 -15.15 15.62
N GLY A 204 -6.53 -16.29 15.16
CA GLY A 204 -7.34 -17.36 14.55
C GLY A 204 -7.77 -17.11 13.09
N VAL A 205 -7.48 -15.91 12.55
CA VAL A 205 -7.82 -15.58 11.15
C VAL A 205 -6.72 -16.09 10.23
N ALA A 206 -7.10 -16.93 9.25
CA ALA A 206 -6.18 -17.49 8.28
C ALA A 206 -5.91 -16.55 7.12
N SER A 207 -4.69 -16.60 6.57
CA SER A 207 -4.35 -15.91 5.32
C SER A 207 -4.97 -16.64 4.12
N LEU A 208 -5.64 -15.87 3.25
CA LEU A 208 -6.17 -16.37 1.96
C LEU A 208 -5.17 -16.16 0.81
N VAL A 209 -3.99 -15.60 1.11
CA VAL A 209 -2.90 -15.41 0.15
C VAL A 209 -1.62 -16.06 0.66
N SER A 210 -0.74 -16.39 -0.28
CA SER A 210 0.54 -17.05 0.00
C SER A 210 1.71 -16.23 -0.55
N ALA A 211 2.90 -16.45 0.00
CA ALA A 211 4.12 -15.83 -0.52
C ALA A 211 4.29 -16.15 -2.02
N GLY A 212 4.68 -15.14 -2.79
CA GLY A 212 4.81 -15.22 -4.24
C GLY A 212 3.57 -14.80 -5.03
N GLN A 213 2.41 -14.60 -4.40
CA GLN A 213 1.23 -14.06 -5.06
C GLN A 213 1.30 -12.53 -5.14
N TYR A 214 0.72 -11.97 -6.21
CA TYR A 214 0.60 -10.54 -6.39
C TYR A 214 -0.76 -10.05 -5.92
N CYS A 215 -0.78 -8.98 -5.13
CA CYS A 215 -1.98 -8.34 -4.62
C CYS A 215 -2.24 -7.00 -5.28
N ILE A 216 -3.52 -6.65 -5.43
CA ILE A 216 -4.01 -5.34 -5.86
C ILE A 216 -4.64 -4.66 -4.65
N GLY A 217 -4.10 -3.50 -4.26
CA GLY A 217 -4.55 -2.73 -3.11
C GLY A 217 -6.01 -2.30 -3.23
N GLY A 218 -6.81 -2.59 -2.20
CA GLY A 218 -8.24 -2.31 -2.17
C GLY A 218 -9.12 -3.33 -2.90
N GLU A 219 -8.55 -4.32 -3.61
CA GLU A 219 -9.32 -5.30 -4.39
C GLU A 219 -9.05 -6.75 -3.96
N THR A 220 -7.78 -7.14 -3.80
CA THR A 220 -7.44 -8.52 -3.45
C THR A 220 -7.83 -8.81 -2.00
N VAL A 221 -8.71 -9.79 -1.80
CA VAL A 221 -9.07 -10.29 -0.46
C VAL A 221 -7.91 -11.13 0.07
N ILE A 222 -7.32 -10.69 1.19
CA ILE A 222 -6.18 -11.35 1.83
C ILE A 222 -6.55 -12.16 3.07
N ALA A 223 -7.72 -11.89 3.66
CA ALA A 223 -8.30 -12.68 4.75
C ALA A 223 -9.82 -12.43 4.85
N ASP A 224 -10.50 -13.26 5.61
CA ASP A 224 -11.94 -13.15 5.89
C ASP A 224 -12.20 -13.54 7.34
N LEU A 225 -12.74 -12.62 8.14
CA LEU A 225 -13.06 -12.84 9.56
C LEU A 225 -14.10 -13.93 9.78
N ARG A 226 -14.88 -14.25 8.76
CA ARG A 226 -16.00 -15.22 8.81
C ARG A 226 -15.64 -16.56 8.17
N ALA A 227 -14.48 -16.65 7.51
CA ALA A 227 -14.05 -17.91 6.91
C ALA A 227 -13.57 -18.90 7.98
N GLN A 228 -13.91 -20.18 7.76
CA GLN A 228 -13.39 -21.29 8.56
C GLN A 228 -12.37 -22.13 7.76
N GLU A 229 -11.96 -21.64 6.58
CA GLU A 229 -10.98 -22.32 5.77
C GLU A 229 -9.56 -22.16 6.35
N PRO A 230 -8.69 -23.17 6.20
CA PRO A 230 -7.30 -23.07 6.61
C PRO A 230 -6.55 -22.06 5.72
N ALA A 231 -5.36 -21.67 6.16
CA ALA A 231 -4.47 -20.82 5.37
C ALA A 231 -4.21 -21.45 4.00
N ARG A 232 -4.34 -20.65 2.94
CA ARG A 232 -4.12 -21.11 1.57
C ARG A 232 -2.63 -21.28 1.29
N SER A 233 -2.28 -22.34 0.59
CA SER A 233 -0.95 -22.55 0.02
C SER A 233 -0.99 -22.30 -1.49
N ALA A 234 0.13 -21.87 -2.07
CA ALA A 234 0.27 -21.71 -3.50
C ALA A 234 1.58 -22.34 -3.99
N GLU A 235 1.56 -22.86 -5.21
CA GLU A 235 2.72 -23.41 -5.89
C GLU A 235 3.02 -22.61 -7.16
N ARG A 236 4.30 -22.42 -7.43
CA ARG A 236 4.75 -21.80 -8.68
C ARG A 236 4.69 -22.84 -9.80
N ARG A 237 3.90 -22.53 -10.82
CA ARG A 237 3.72 -23.39 -12.01
C ARG A 237 4.13 -22.64 -13.27
#